data_601f365edbbdc59c4e995e407fb766bb
#
_entry.id   601f365edbbdc59c4e995e407fb766bb
#
_cell.length_a   1.000
_cell.length_b   1.000
_cell.length_c   1.000
_cell.angle_alpha   90.00
_cell.angle_beta   90.00
_cell.angle_gamma   90.00
#
_symmetry.space_group_name_H-M   'P 1'
#
loop_
_entity.id
_entity.type
_entity.pdbx_description
1 polymer ?
#
loop_
_entity_poly.entity_id
_entity_poly.type
_entity_poly.pdbx_seq_one_letter_code
_entity_poly.pdbx_strand_id
1 'polypeptide(L)'
;MIPETLKQNGYNTMALGKWHLAPYTAYTAAGPFDRWPLGMGFEKYYGFLGGETDQWAPLLCQDNHFIDTPTRNGYNLTEDLVDVTINNIRDQHQANTGRPFFTYLALGACHAPLHAPKDYIAKYQGKFDQGWDKVREETFERQKKMGIIPSNSILPPANPGIQPWSKLSDNQKKVYCKLQEVFSGYLDHADHQLGRLFNVLDEMKIRDNTLIMVVSDNGASQEGLQNGTLNTDRYRSFFPDTIPEMIKNLDQAGGPSSDPHYPMGWAMAGNSPLKRWKQDTHAGGNTDPFIVSWPAKIKDGGSIRNQYHHLVDVVPTILELTGIPAPTSVNGVSQMPLHGVSMAYTFSDAKAKTNKKVQYYEMLGSRAIWSDGWTAVTWHKKDSSWDDDIWELYTDDDFTQSNDLSKKHPEKLSQLQTLWMTEAEKYNVLPLDDRRFERAADPTRPVAALPKKLYAFYPGTSILHPLAAPQMIGKEHTISAYVEIPEGGAEGVLACSGGEFGGWSLFMKNKKLHFVHNYLKIQEFTVSSPDQIPAGKHNLSIHFTPTAKNSKPDFITGDIKLFVDGKNVASLTGIKSAFNYSAMTGFGLLVGRNIGTPVSQEYKVPFAFTGKIEKVEIELK
;
A
#
# COMPACT_ATOMS: atom_id res chain seq x y z
N MET A 1 3.62 -21.29 5.12
CA MET A 1 2.38 -20.57 4.67
C MET A 1 1.49 -21.53 3.88
N ILE A 2 0.21 -21.20 3.72
CA ILE A 2 -0.76 -22.06 3.00
C ILE A 2 -0.32 -22.42 1.56
N PRO A 3 0.28 -21.53 0.74
CA PRO A 3 0.71 -21.92 -0.60
C PRO A 3 1.73 -23.06 -0.62
N GLU A 4 2.69 -23.08 0.32
CA GLU A 4 3.66 -24.17 0.40
C GLU A 4 2.96 -25.51 0.75
N THR A 5 2.01 -25.50 1.69
CA THR A 5 1.22 -26.69 2.02
C THR A 5 0.43 -27.19 0.82
N LEU A 6 -0.24 -26.30 0.10
CA LEU A 6 -1.02 -26.66 -1.09
C LEU A 6 -0.11 -27.18 -2.21
N LYS A 7 1.04 -26.54 -2.46
CA LYS A 7 2.02 -26.97 -3.46
C LYS A 7 2.52 -28.39 -3.18
N GLN A 8 2.85 -28.71 -1.93
CA GLN A 8 3.26 -30.05 -1.52
C GLN A 8 2.14 -31.10 -1.68
N ASN A 9 0.88 -30.66 -1.77
CA ASN A 9 -0.29 -31.50 -2.01
C ASN A 9 -0.82 -31.40 -3.45
N GLY A 10 0.02 -31.00 -4.39
CA GLY A 10 -0.25 -31.09 -5.82
C GLY A 10 -0.96 -29.88 -6.44
N TYR A 11 -1.14 -28.77 -5.72
CA TYR A 11 -1.67 -27.54 -6.30
C TYR A 11 -0.60 -26.76 -7.07
N ASN A 12 -0.99 -26.11 -8.14
CA ASN A 12 -0.23 -25.00 -8.70
C ASN A 12 -0.54 -23.73 -7.92
N THR A 13 0.48 -22.98 -7.52
CA THR A 13 0.31 -21.85 -6.61
C THR A 13 0.84 -20.56 -7.25
N MET A 14 0.03 -19.51 -7.26
CA MET A 14 0.40 -18.22 -7.85
C MET A 14 -0.07 -17.04 -6.99
N ALA A 15 0.78 -16.02 -6.90
CA ALA A 15 0.44 -14.76 -6.25
C ALA A 15 0.52 -13.60 -7.24
N LEU A 16 -0.47 -12.72 -7.23
CA LEU A 16 -0.57 -11.54 -8.09
C LEU A 16 -0.85 -10.30 -7.25
N GLY A 17 -0.10 -9.23 -7.51
CA GLY A 17 -0.33 -7.93 -6.87
C GLY A 17 0.50 -7.67 -5.62
N LYS A 18 -0.11 -7.05 -4.62
CA LYS A 18 0.53 -6.62 -3.38
C LYS A 18 1.04 -7.79 -2.55
N TRP A 19 2.33 -7.72 -2.13
CA TRP A 19 2.90 -8.68 -1.20
C TRP A 19 2.93 -8.17 0.25
N HIS A 20 3.67 -7.12 0.55
CA HIS A 20 3.81 -6.44 1.84
C HIS A 20 4.14 -7.36 3.04
N LEU A 21 4.65 -8.56 2.79
CA LEU A 21 5.01 -9.57 3.82
C LEU A 21 6.52 -9.83 3.92
N ALA A 22 7.33 -9.25 3.03
CA ALA A 22 8.78 -9.27 3.16
C ALA A 22 9.24 -8.07 4.02
N PRO A 23 10.28 -8.22 4.85
CA PRO A 23 10.88 -7.08 5.52
C PRO A 23 11.56 -6.17 4.48
N TYR A 24 11.55 -4.87 4.70
CA TYR A 24 12.20 -3.90 3.79
C TYR A 24 13.68 -4.19 3.56
N THR A 25 14.34 -4.84 4.54
CA THR A 25 15.72 -5.31 4.44
C THR A 25 15.93 -6.35 3.35
N ALA A 26 14.88 -7.02 2.88
CA ALA A 26 14.93 -8.00 1.81
C ALA A 26 14.53 -7.43 0.43
N TYR A 27 14.20 -6.12 0.32
CA TYR A 27 13.77 -5.51 -0.95
C TYR A 27 14.98 -5.16 -1.83
N THR A 28 15.80 -6.14 -2.14
CA THR A 28 16.96 -5.97 -3.03
C THR A 28 16.94 -7.02 -4.14
N ALA A 29 17.51 -6.70 -5.30
CA ALA A 29 17.65 -7.64 -6.41
C ALA A 29 18.56 -8.85 -6.07
N ALA A 30 19.28 -8.78 -4.97
CA ALA A 30 20.12 -9.85 -4.45
C ALA A 30 19.44 -10.66 -3.32
N GLY A 31 18.20 -10.35 -2.97
CA GLY A 31 17.49 -10.97 -1.85
C GLY A 31 17.94 -10.44 -0.48
N PRO A 32 17.76 -11.23 0.60
CA PRO A 32 17.32 -12.63 0.62
C PRO A 32 15.86 -12.83 0.13
N PHE A 33 15.60 -13.94 -0.55
CA PHE A 33 14.31 -14.21 -1.19
C PHE A 33 13.39 -15.13 -0.38
N ASP A 34 13.80 -15.55 0.80
CA ASP A 34 13.06 -16.48 1.67
C ASP A 34 11.69 -15.93 2.11
N ARG A 35 11.54 -14.60 2.17
CA ARG A 35 10.29 -13.91 2.50
C ARG A 35 9.54 -13.35 1.27
N TRP A 36 10.09 -13.52 0.08
CA TRP A 36 9.40 -13.17 -1.15
C TRP A 36 8.34 -14.24 -1.49
N PRO A 37 7.38 -13.96 -2.39
CA PRO A 37 6.31 -14.91 -2.67
C PRO A 37 6.78 -16.33 -3.01
N LEU A 38 7.82 -16.47 -3.85
CA LEU A 38 8.35 -17.79 -4.21
C LEU A 38 8.97 -18.52 -3.01
N GLY A 39 9.72 -17.80 -2.17
CA GLY A 39 10.28 -18.34 -0.93
C GLY A 39 9.21 -18.76 0.08
N MET A 40 8.00 -18.22 -0.02
CA MET A 40 6.86 -18.53 0.83
C MET A 40 5.90 -19.57 0.24
N GLY A 41 6.28 -20.21 -0.88
CA GLY A 41 5.60 -21.37 -1.44
C GLY A 41 4.77 -21.14 -2.69
N PHE A 42 4.79 -19.94 -3.27
CA PHE A 42 4.22 -19.70 -4.60
C PHE A 42 5.18 -20.15 -5.70
N GLU A 43 4.65 -20.69 -6.79
CA GLU A 43 5.43 -21.09 -7.97
C GLU A 43 5.59 -19.94 -8.97
N LYS A 44 4.66 -18.98 -8.96
CA LYS A 44 4.68 -17.78 -9.80
C LYS A 44 4.32 -16.56 -8.97
N TYR A 45 4.94 -15.44 -9.29
CA TYR A 45 4.59 -14.14 -8.73
C TYR A 45 4.63 -13.05 -9.81
N TYR A 46 3.66 -12.15 -9.77
CA TYR A 46 3.67 -10.91 -10.56
C TYR A 46 2.98 -9.80 -9.77
N GLY A 47 3.68 -8.72 -9.45
CA GLY A 47 3.10 -7.64 -8.65
C GLY A 47 4.13 -6.70 -8.05
N PHE A 48 3.90 -6.24 -6.84
CA PHE A 48 4.78 -5.31 -6.13
C PHE A 48 4.98 -5.72 -4.68
N LEU A 49 6.22 -5.54 -4.18
CA LEU A 49 6.60 -5.99 -2.83
C LEU A 49 6.12 -5.06 -1.73
N GLY A 50 5.98 -3.77 -2.02
CA GLY A 50 5.63 -2.74 -1.05
C GLY A 50 4.17 -2.79 -0.57
N GLY A 51 3.84 -1.89 0.39
CA GLY A 51 2.48 -1.73 0.89
C GLY A 51 1.55 -0.98 -0.05
N GLU A 52 2.13 -0.21 -0.98
CA GLU A 52 1.45 0.56 -2.01
C GLU A 52 2.36 0.76 -3.22
N THR A 53 1.79 1.13 -4.35
CA THR A 53 2.51 1.50 -5.57
C THR A 53 1.62 2.35 -6.47
N ASP A 54 2.22 3.16 -7.32
CA ASP A 54 1.52 3.87 -8.38
C ASP A 54 0.83 2.87 -9.33
N GLN A 55 -0.43 3.12 -9.71
CA GLN A 55 -1.18 2.21 -10.58
C GLN A 55 -0.91 2.44 -12.08
N TRP A 56 -0.34 3.60 -12.43
CA TRP A 56 0.02 3.95 -13.81
C TRP A 56 1.48 3.63 -14.11
N ALA A 57 2.32 3.68 -13.08
CA ALA A 57 3.76 3.43 -13.15
C ALA A 57 4.25 2.65 -11.92
N PRO A 58 3.82 1.39 -11.72
CA PRO A 58 4.17 0.61 -10.54
C PRO A 58 5.64 0.16 -10.54
N LEU A 59 6.19 -0.04 -9.34
CA LEU A 59 7.45 -0.74 -9.15
C LEU A 59 7.20 -2.26 -9.17
N LEU A 60 7.32 -2.86 -10.34
CA LEU A 60 6.94 -4.25 -10.55
C LEU A 60 8.04 -5.25 -10.23
N CYS A 61 7.57 -6.42 -9.82
CA CYS A 61 8.36 -7.63 -9.62
C CYS A 61 7.71 -8.80 -10.36
N GLN A 62 8.51 -9.59 -11.04
CA GLN A 62 8.11 -10.89 -11.57
C GLN A 62 9.01 -11.94 -10.95
N ASP A 63 8.41 -12.90 -10.27
CA ASP A 63 9.13 -13.91 -9.49
C ASP A 63 10.11 -13.25 -8.50
N ASN A 64 11.41 -13.44 -8.66
CA ASN A 64 12.44 -12.82 -7.82
C ASN A 64 13.19 -11.68 -8.52
N HIS A 65 12.57 -11.02 -9.52
CA HIS A 65 13.22 -9.96 -10.29
C HIS A 65 12.37 -8.70 -10.34
N PHE A 66 12.97 -7.53 -10.13
CA PHE A 66 12.35 -6.28 -10.49
C PHE A 66 12.32 -6.13 -12.02
N ILE A 67 11.18 -5.72 -12.53
CA ILE A 67 10.95 -5.52 -13.98
C ILE A 67 10.47 -4.10 -14.26
N ASP A 68 10.67 -3.64 -15.47
CA ASP A 68 10.15 -2.36 -15.93
C ASP A 68 8.63 -2.44 -16.11
N THR A 69 7.94 -1.36 -15.80
CA THR A 69 6.50 -1.22 -16.11
C THR A 69 6.27 -1.35 -17.61
N PRO A 70 5.29 -2.12 -18.07
CA PRO A 70 4.96 -2.22 -19.49
C PRO A 70 4.64 -0.84 -20.10
N THR A 71 5.30 -0.52 -21.21
CA THR A 71 5.10 0.74 -21.95
C THR A 71 3.95 0.61 -22.93
N ARG A 72 2.72 0.74 -22.45
CA ARG A 72 1.51 0.79 -23.27
C ARG A 72 0.66 2.01 -22.92
N ASN A 73 0.02 2.63 -23.91
CA ASN A 73 -0.90 3.73 -23.67
C ASN A 73 -2.06 3.26 -22.79
N GLY A 74 -2.38 4.02 -21.76
CA GLY A 74 -3.46 3.68 -20.85
C GLY A 74 -3.17 2.49 -19.94
N TYR A 75 -1.88 2.15 -19.70
CA TYR A 75 -1.52 1.12 -18.72
C TYR A 75 -2.18 1.40 -17.37
N ASN A 76 -2.73 0.36 -16.76
CA ASN A 76 -3.21 0.38 -15.39
C ASN A 76 -2.90 -0.95 -14.70
N LEU A 77 -2.34 -0.90 -13.50
CA LEU A 77 -1.89 -2.10 -12.77
C LEU A 77 -3.03 -3.07 -12.46
N THR A 78 -4.22 -2.57 -12.10
CA THR A 78 -5.37 -3.44 -11.80
C THR A 78 -5.77 -4.29 -13.01
N GLU A 79 -5.79 -3.69 -14.22
CA GLU A 79 -6.05 -4.43 -15.46
C GLU A 79 -4.96 -5.47 -15.73
N ASP A 80 -3.71 -5.05 -15.60
CA ASP A 80 -2.54 -5.88 -15.87
C ASP A 80 -2.47 -7.11 -14.93
N LEU A 81 -2.73 -6.92 -13.64
CA LEU A 81 -2.79 -8.02 -12.67
C LEU A 81 -3.88 -9.05 -13.02
N VAL A 82 -5.05 -8.57 -13.46
CA VAL A 82 -6.14 -9.45 -13.86
C VAL A 82 -5.82 -10.15 -15.18
N ASP A 83 -5.21 -9.47 -16.14
CA ASP A 83 -4.77 -10.07 -17.40
C ASP A 83 -3.75 -11.20 -17.16
N VAL A 84 -2.74 -10.96 -16.33
CA VAL A 84 -1.73 -11.97 -15.95
C VAL A 84 -2.39 -13.13 -15.19
N THR A 85 -3.35 -12.85 -14.29
CA THR A 85 -4.10 -13.89 -13.58
C THR A 85 -4.86 -14.78 -14.55
N ILE A 86 -5.61 -14.19 -15.48
CA ILE A 86 -6.37 -14.91 -16.50
C ILE A 86 -5.45 -15.78 -17.36
N ASN A 87 -4.33 -15.22 -17.82
CA ASN A 87 -3.37 -15.95 -18.63
C ASN A 87 -2.77 -17.14 -17.88
N ASN A 88 -2.37 -16.96 -16.62
CA ASN A 88 -1.85 -18.05 -15.79
C ASN A 88 -2.86 -19.18 -15.58
N ILE A 89 -4.15 -18.86 -15.38
CA ILE A 89 -5.21 -19.86 -15.24
C ILE A 89 -5.44 -20.60 -16.57
N ARG A 90 -5.45 -19.88 -17.69
CA ARG A 90 -5.57 -20.47 -19.05
C ARG A 90 -4.39 -21.39 -19.37
N ASP A 91 -3.16 -20.97 -19.10
CA ASP A 91 -1.95 -21.76 -19.31
C ASP A 91 -2.00 -23.08 -18.54
N GLN A 92 -2.40 -23.00 -17.26
CA GLN A 92 -2.54 -24.18 -16.44
C GLN A 92 -3.62 -25.14 -16.99
N HIS A 93 -4.76 -24.61 -17.38
CA HIS A 93 -5.85 -25.39 -17.94
C HIS A 93 -5.44 -26.08 -19.26
N GLN A 94 -4.76 -25.34 -20.15
CA GLN A 94 -4.26 -25.87 -21.44
C GLN A 94 -3.19 -26.94 -21.24
N ALA A 95 -2.33 -26.81 -20.23
CA ALA A 95 -1.31 -27.82 -19.90
C ALA A 95 -1.92 -29.15 -19.47
N ASN A 96 -3.19 -29.14 -19.04
CA ASN A 96 -4.01 -30.32 -18.71
C ASN A 96 -3.31 -31.31 -17.76
N THR A 97 -2.62 -30.78 -16.75
CA THR A 97 -1.85 -31.57 -15.77
C THR A 97 -2.72 -32.30 -14.76
N GLY A 98 -4.02 -32.01 -14.71
CA GLY A 98 -4.96 -32.50 -13.69
C GLY A 98 -4.74 -31.87 -12.30
N ARG A 99 -3.79 -30.96 -12.14
CA ARG A 99 -3.50 -30.28 -10.87
C ARG A 99 -4.49 -29.15 -10.62
N PRO A 100 -5.05 -29.01 -9.41
CA PRO A 100 -5.82 -27.82 -9.04
C PRO A 100 -4.91 -26.60 -8.89
N PHE A 101 -5.50 -25.38 -8.87
CA PHE A 101 -4.76 -24.15 -8.65
C PHE A 101 -5.16 -23.43 -7.36
N PHE A 102 -4.23 -22.69 -6.82
CA PHE A 102 -4.43 -21.71 -5.76
C PHE A 102 -3.90 -20.36 -6.23
N THR A 103 -4.78 -19.36 -6.31
CA THR A 103 -4.43 -18.00 -6.70
C THR A 103 -4.68 -17.04 -5.55
N TYR A 104 -3.66 -16.29 -5.16
CA TYR A 104 -3.75 -15.14 -4.26
C TYR A 104 -3.67 -13.86 -5.09
N LEU A 105 -4.83 -13.24 -5.37
CA LEU A 105 -4.91 -12.00 -6.12
C LEU A 105 -5.15 -10.83 -5.15
N ALA A 106 -4.09 -10.09 -4.85
CA ALA A 106 -4.11 -8.93 -3.95
C ALA A 106 -3.97 -7.64 -4.75
N LEU A 107 -5.08 -7.08 -5.19
CA LEU A 107 -5.08 -5.83 -5.96
C LEU A 107 -4.48 -4.68 -5.12
N GLY A 108 -3.87 -3.68 -5.79
CA GLY A 108 -3.54 -2.40 -5.15
C GLY A 108 -4.79 -1.59 -4.80
N ALA A 109 -5.86 -1.75 -5.57
CA ALA A 109 -7.17 -1.15 -5.30
C ALA A 109 -7.82 -1.80 -4.04
N CYS A 110 -8.40 -1.00 -3.11
CA CYS A 110 -8.55 0.47 -3.23
C CYS A 110 -7.62 1.23 -2.25
N HIS A 111 -6.41 0.75 -2.00
CA HIS A 111 -5.42 1.49 -1.21
C HIS A 111 -4.94 2.73 -1.97
N ALA A 112 -4.54 3.79 -1.27
CA ALA A 112 -3.86 4.92 -1.89
C ALA A 112 -2.53 4.48 -2.56
N PRO A 113 -2.09 5.15 -3.64
CA PRO A 113 -2.74 6.26 -4.33
C PRO A 113 -4.02 5.85 -5.05
N LEU A 114 -5.05 6.70 -4.96
CA LEU A 114 -6.37 6.42 -5.55
C LEU A 114 -6.32 6.71 -7.06
N HIS A 115 -5.98 5.72 -7.85
CA HIS A 115 -5.81 5.87 -9.30
C HIS A 115 -6.87 5.10 -10.07
N ALA A 116 -7.62 5.79 -10.93
CA ALA A 116 -8.64 5.17 -11.76
C ALA A 116 -8.72 5.79 -13.15
N PRO A 117 -9.12 5.04 -14.18
CA PRO A 117 -9.42 5.61 -15.48
C PRO A 117 -10.52 6.68 -15.40
N LYS A 118 -10.38 7.74 -16.20
CA LYS A 118 -11.24 8.93 -16.13
C LYS A 118 -12.74 8.64 -16.34
N ASP A 119 -13.04 7.68 -17.18
CA ASP A 119 -14.42 7.25 -17.47
C ASP A 119 -15.10 6.60 -16.27
N TYR A 120 -14.34 5.87 -15.44
CA TYR A 120 -14.85 5.33 -14.17
C TYR A 120 -15.08 6.43 -13.14
N ILE A 121 -14.18 7.39 -13.01
CA ILE A 121 -14.36 8.55 -12.13
C ILE A 121 -15.60 9.36 -12.54
N ALA A 122 -15.79 9.56 -13.85
CA ALA A 122 -16.90 10.34 -14.39
C ALA A 122 -18.29 9.76 -14.06
N LYS A 123 -18.42 8.44 -13.88
CA LYS A 123 -19.67 7.79 -13.45
C LYS A 123 -20.18 8.32 -12.10
N TYR A 124 -19.27 8.83 -11.25
CA TYR A 124 -19.56 9.27 -9.90
C TYR A 124 -19.63 10.78 -9.74
N GLN A 125 -19.47 11.54 -10.82
CA GLN A 125 -19.54 12.99 -10.78
C GLN A 125 -20.87 13.48 -10.16
N GLY A 126 -20.76 14.31 -9.11
CA GLY A 126 -21.89 14.88 -8.39
C GLY A 126 -22.66 13.90 -7.49
N LYS A 127 -22.22 12.66 -7.35
CA LYS A 127 -22.90 11.65 -6.51
C LYS A 127 -22.69 11.86 -5.01
N PHE A 128 -21.80 12.75 -4.62
CA PHE A 128 -21.40 12.98 -3.23
C PHE A 128 -21.64 14.42 -2.75
N ASP A 129 -22.34 15.23 -3.54
CA ASP A 129 -22.57 16.66 -3.24
C ASP A 129 -23.38 16.87 -1.94
N GLN A 130 -24.22 15.89 -1.54
CA GLN A 130 -24.95 15.89 -0.28
C GLN A 130 -24.04 15.71 0.96
N GLY A 131 -22.78 15.29 0.76
CA GLY A 131 -21.77 15.15 1.77
C GLY A 131 -21.82 13.89 2.61
N TRP A 132 -20.75 13.65 3.37
CA TRP A 132 -20.53 12.40 4.11
C TRP A 132 -21.57 12.13 5.20
N ASP A 133 -22.13 13.15 5.88
CA ASP A 133 -23.14 12.93 6.89
C ASP A 133 -24.39 12.31 6.27
N LYS A 134 -24.85 12.86 5.12
CA LYS A 134 -26.03 12.37 4.42
C LYS A 134 -25.78 11.01 3.75
N VAL A 135 -24.63 10.84 3.11
CA VAL A 135 -24.24 9.54 2.51
C VAL A 135 -24.19 8.44 3.57
N ARG A 136 -23.71 8.76 4.78
CA ARG A 136 -23.66 7.85 5.91
C ARG A 136 -25.06 7.41 6.36
N GLU A 137 -26.00 8.34 6.50
CA GLU A 137 -27.42 8.07 6.82
C GLU A 137 -28.07 7.18 5.75
N GLU A 138 -27.94 7.56 4.47
CA GLU A 138 -28.52 6.83 3.33
C GLU A 138 -27.96 5.40 3.23
N THR A 139 -26.68 5.24 3.47
CA THR A 139 -26.01 3.92 3.48
C THR A 139 -26.55 3.07 4.62
N PHE A 140 -26.65 3.61 5.83
CA PHE A 140 -27.20 2.93 6.99
C PHE A 140 -28.63 2.42 6.75
N GLU A 141 -29.52 3.29 6.25
CA GLU A 141 -30.92 2.89 5.98
C GLU A 141 -31.02 1.85 4.86
N ARG A 142 -30.18 1.97 3.83
CA ARG A 142 -30.11 0.98 2.75
C ARG A 142 -29.64 -0.38 3.26
N GLN A 143 -28.61 -0.43 4.12
CA GLN A 143 -28.09 -1.67 4.71
C GLN A 143 -29.15 -2.36 5.59
N LYS A 144 -29.91 -1.61 6.39
CA LYS A 144 -31.06 -2.12 7.16
C LYS A 144 -32.12 -2.73 6.25
N LYS A 145 -32.50 -2.01 5.20
CA LYS A 145 -33.49 -2.49 4.22
C LYS A 145 -33.06 -3.75 3.49
N MET A 146 -31.76 -3.88 3.22
CA MET A 146 -31.18 -5.07 2.57
C MET A 146 -30.96 -6.23 3.54
N GLY A 147 -31.13 -6.02 4.85
CA GLY A 147 -30.85 -7.02 5.88
C GLY A 147 -29.35 -7.33 6.10
N ILE A 148 -28.46 -6.46 5.61
CA ILE A 148 -27.01 -6.59 5.80
C ILE A 148 -26.65 -6.34 7.26
N ILE A 149 -27.36 -5.43 7.92
CA ILE A 149 -27.23 -5.14 9.34
C ILE A 149 -28.55 -5.38 10.07
N PRO A 150 -28.53 -5.66 11.38
CA PRO A 150 -29.76 -5.82 12.17
C PRO A 150 -30.68 -4.61 12.06
N SER A 151 -31.99 -4.84 11.97
CA SER A 151 -33.00 -3.77 11.83
C SER A 151 -33.07 -2.82 13.03
N ASN A 152 -32.65 -3.29 14.22
CA ASN A 152 -32.58 -2.52 15.46
C ASN A 152 -31.26 -1.74 15.62
N SER A 153 -30.34 -1.83 14.67
CA SER A 153 -29.08 -1.08 14.73
C SER A 153 -29.31 0.43 14.86
N ILE A 154 -28.45 1.10 15.59
CA ILE A 154 -28.43 2.55 15.80
C ILE A 154 -27.21 3.11 15.08
N LEU A 155 -27.39 4.21 14.34
CA LEU A 155 -26.25 4.91 13.73
C LEU A 155 -25.47 5.66 14.81
N PRO A 156 -24.21 5.30 15.10
CA PRO A 156 -23.45 5.96 16.17
C PRO A 156 -23.15 7.42 15.80
N PRO A 157 -22.77 8.26 16.76
CA PRO A 157 -22.25 9.61 16.49
C PRO A 157 -21.09 9.59 15.48
N ALA A 158 -20.80 10.72 14.86
CA ALA A 158 -19.60 10.88 14.03
C ALA A 158 -18.34 10.57 14.83
N ASN A 159 -17.35 9.98 14.17
CA ASN A 159 -16.05 9.71 14.79
C ASN A 159 -15.39 11.02 15.27
N PRO A 160 -14.61 10.97 16.37
CA PRO A 160 -13.92 12.15 16.88
C PRO A 160 -13.06 12.84 15.81
N GLY A 161 -13.10 14.17 15.79
CA GLY A 161 -12.32 14.98 14.84
C GLY A 161 -12.96 15.20 13.48
N ILE A 162 -14.09 14.55 13.16
CA ILE A 162 -14.81 14.79 11.92
C ILE A 162 -15.62 16.08 12.00
N GLN A 163 -15.38 16.98 11.06
CA GLN A 163 -16.18 18.20 10.88
C GLN A 163 -17.51 17.89 10.20
N PRO A 164 -18.65 18.41 10.70
CA PRO A 164 -19.91 18.29 9.97
C PRO A 164 -19.82 18.91 8.57
N TRP A 165 -20.37 18.23 7.56
CA TRP A 165 -20.35 18.70 6.17
C TRP A 165 -20.87 20.13 5.99
N SER A 166 -21.88 20.50 6.74
CA SER A 166 -22.48 21.86 6.71
C SER A 166 -21.53 22.98 7.15
N LYS A 167 -20.43 22.65 7.84
CA LYS A 167 -19.44 23.62 8.32
C LYS A 167 -18.25 23.81 7.37
N LEU A 168 -18.17 23.03 6.29
CA LEU A 168 -17.11 23.11 5.31
C LEU A 168 -17.35 24.27 4.33
N SER A 169 -16.25 24.88 3.86
CA SER A 169 -16.29 25.84 2.77
C SER A 169 -16.60 25.15 1.43
N ASP A 170 -17.09 25.91 0.45
CA ASP A 170 -17.42 25.37 -0.88
C ASP A 170 -16.20 24.77 -1.58
N ASN A 171 -15.01 25.37 -1.39
CA ASN A 171 -13.77 24.81 -1.92
C ASN A 171 -13.39 23.48 -1.28
N GLN A 172 -13.58 23.33 0.04
CA GLN A 172 -13.38 22.04 0.70
C GLN A 172 -14.35 20.99 0.17
N LYS A 173 -15.64 21.31 0.09
CA LYS A 173 -16.68 20.42 -0.46
C LYS A 173 -16.32 19.97 -1.87
N LYS A 174 -15.92 20.90 -2.75
CA LYS A 174 -15.51 20.58 -4.12
C LYS A 174 -14.35 19.60 -4.17
N VAL A 175 -13.28 19.83 -3.37
CA VAL A 175 -12.12 18.92 -3.30
C VAL A 175 -12.55 17.56 -2.75
N TYR A 176 -13.30 17.53 -1.66
CA TYR A 176 -13.64 16.29 -0.98
C TYR A 176 -14.61 15.43 -1.81
N CYS A 177 -15.57 16.03 -2.50
CA CYS A 177 -16.42 15.30 -3.45
C CYS A 177 -15.58 14.66 -4.55
N LYS A 178 -14.64 15.42 -5.13
CA LYS A 178 -13.78 14.90 -6.19
C LYS A 178 -12.91 13.72 -5.74
N LEU A 179 -12.32 13.79 -4.55
CA LEU A 179 -11.52 12.68 -4.01
C LEU A 179 -12.37 11.44 -3.74
N GLN A 180 -13.63 11.59 -3.33
CA GLN A 180 -14.57 10.47 -3.18
C GLN A 180 -15.04 9.89 -4.52
N GLU A 181 -15.23 10.74 -5.53
CA GLU A 181 -15.51 10.30 -6.90
C GLU A 181 -14.37 9.42 -7.44
N VAL A 182 -13.12 9.84 -7.19
CA VAL A 182 -11.92 9.08 -7.57
C VAL A 182 -11.88 7.72 -6.87
N PHE A 183 -12.10 7.69 -5.54
CA PHE A 183 -12.14 6.43 -4.79
C PHE A 183 -13.23 5.49 -5.33
N SER A 184 -14.42 6.01 -5.58
CA SER A 184 -15.54 5.22 -6.08
C SER A 184 -15.30 4.69 -7.48
N GLY A 185 -14.69 5.52 -8.36
CA GLY A 185 -14.27 5.09 -9.69
C GLY A 185 -13.18 4.02 -9.63
N TYR A 186 -12.27 4.10 -8.67
CA TYR A 186 -11.23 3.10 -8.45
C TYR A 186 -11.79 1.74 -8.01
N LEU A 187 -12.76 1.76 -7.09
CA LEU A 187 -13.46 0.55 -6.64
C LEU A 187 -14.28 -0.08 -7.77
N ASP A 188 -15.06 0.73 -8.51
CA ASP A 188 -15.86 0.28 -9.66
C ASP A 188 -14.96 -0.32 -10.78
N HIS A 189 -13.80 0.29 -11.02
CA HIS A 189 -12.83 -0.26 -11.96
C HIS A 189 -12.29 -1.62 -11.50
N ALA A 190 -11.94 -1.77 -10.22
CA ALA A 190 -11.47 -3.02 -9.66
C ALA A 190 -12.54 -4.13 -9.74
N ASP A 191 -13.78 -3.81 -9.40
CA ASP A 191 -14.92 -4.73 -9.51
C ASP A 191 -15.15 -5.19 -10.94
N HIS A 192 -15.10 -4.25 -11.91
CA HIS A 192 -15.19 -4.59 -13.34
C HIS A 192 -14.09 -5.58 -13.76
N GLN A 193 -12.85 -5.35 -13.32
CA GLN A 193 -11.74 -6.25 -13.66
C GLN A 193 -11.92 -7.64 -13.04
N LEU A 194 -12.40 -7.74 -11.80
CA LEU A 194 -12.76 -9.02 -11.18
C LEU A 194 -13.89 -9.71 -11.95
N GLY A 195 -14.88 -8.96 -12.45
CA GLY A 195 -15.93 -9.48 -13.32
C GLY A 195 -15.37 -10.15 -14.59
N ARG A 196 -14.32 -9.57 -15.22
CA ARG A 196 -13.63 -10.19 -16.35
C ARG A 196 -13.02 -11.55 -15.99
N LEU A 197 -12.35 -11.64 -14.83
CA LEU A 197 -11.81 -12.92 -14.35
C LEU A 197 -12.90 -13.97 -14.13
N PHE A 198 -14.02 -13.58 -13.52
CA PHE A 198 -15.14 -14.51 -13.27
C PHE A 198 -15.77 -14.99 -14.57
N ASN A 199 -15.94 -14.13 -15.56
CA ASN A 199 -16.43 -14.52 -16.89
C ASN A 199 -15.53 -15.57 -17.53
N VAL A 200 -14.21 -15.45 -17.41
CA VAL A 200 -13.27 -16.45 -17.93
C VAL A 200 -13.43 -17.80 -17.22
N LEU A 201 -13.64 -17.82 -15.90
CA LEU A 201 -13.91 -19.07 -15.17
C LEU A 201 -15.22 -19.73 -15.66
N ASP A 202 -16.24 -18.94 -16.00
CA ASP A 202 -17.52 -19.42 -16.57
C ASP A 202 -17.33 -19.95 -17.99
N GLU A 203 -16.61 -19.24 -18.88
CA GLU A 203 -16.25 -19.67 -20.23
C GLU A 203 -15.51 -21.01 -20.22
N MET A 204 -14.57 -21.17 -19.29
CA MET A 204 -13.80 -22.41 -19.11
C MET A 204 -14.59 -23.52 -18.39
N LYS A 205 -15.80 -23.24 -17.91
CA LYS A 205 -16.68 -24.18 -17.16
C LYS A 205 -16.05 -24.73 -15.89
N ILE A 206 -15.22 -23.94 -15.23
CA ILE A 206 -14.56 -24.30 -13.96
C ILE A 206 -15.10 -23.51 -12.76
N ARG A 207 -15.95 -22.47 -13.00
CA ARG A 207 -16.51 -21.61 -11.97
C ARG A 207 -17.24 -22.39 -10.88
N ASP A 208 -18.05 -23.38 -11.24
CA ASP A 208 -18.85 -24.16 -10.28
C ASP A 208 -18.00 -24.88 -9.24
N ASN A 209 -16.82 -25.34 -9.63
CA ASN A 209 -15.88 -26.03 -8.73
C ASN A 209 -14.68 -25.16 -8.31
N THR A 210 -14.84 -23.84 -8.35
CA THR A 210 -13.86 -22.89 -7.86
C THR A 210 -14.38 -22.21 -6.61
N LEU A 211 -13.68 -22.38 -5.49
CA LEU A 211 -13.91 -21.60 -4.27
C LEU A 211 -13.30 -20.21 -4.46
N ILE A 212 -14.13 -19.17 -4.39
CA ILE A 212 -13.71 -17.78 -4.47
C ILE A 212 -14.02 -17.11 -3.14
N MET A 213 -12.99 -16.48 -2.56
CA MET A 213 -13.10 -15.65 -1.36
C MET A 213 -12.66 -14.22 -1.70
N VAL A 214 -13.54 -13.24 -1.45
CA VAL A 214 -13.24 -11.81 -1.61
C VAL A 214 -13.32 -11.16 -0.23
N VAL A 215 -12.27 -10.46 0.16
CA VAL A 215 -12.15 -9.87 1.49
C VAL A 215 -11.47 -8.50 1.42
N SER A 216 -11.92 -7.56 2.25
CA SER A 216 -11.15 -6.38 2.63
C SER A 216 -10.26 -6.73 3.83
N ASP A 217 -9.03 -6.24 3.86
CA ASP A 217 -8.05 -6.58 4.90
C ASP A 217 -8.18 -5.72 6.17
N ASN A 218 -8.83 -4.57 6.05
CA ASN A 218 -9.14 -3.65 7.15
C ASN A 218 -10.23 -2.66 6.74
N GLY A 219 -10.78 -1.95 7.71
CA GLY A 219 -11.73 -0.87 7.46
C GLY A 219 -11.16 0.30 6.65
N ALA A 220 -12.02 1.23 6.26
CA ALA A 220 -11.65 2.38 5.44
C ALA A 220 -10.52 3.20 6.07
N SER A 221 -9.59 3.70 5.24
CA SER A 221 -8.40 4.42 5.70
C SER A 221 -8.70 5.89 5.98
N GLN A 222 -8.36 6.33 7.19
CA GLN A 222 -8.39 7.74 7.60
C GLN A 222 -7.07 8.47 7.30
N GLU A 223 -6.14 7.81 6.64
CA GLU A 223 -4.75 8.30 6.45
C GLU A 223 -4.66 9.56 5.57
N GLY A 224 -5.72 9.95 4.87
CA GLY A 224 -5.83 11.26 4.22
C GLY A 224 -6.11 12.42 5.18
N LEU A 225 -6.25 12.18 6.49
CA LEU A 225 -6.56 13.16 7.54
C LEU A 225 -7.76 14.06 7.19
N GLN A 226 -7.72 15.33 7.62
CA GLN A 226 -8.86 16.26 7.47
C GLN A 226 -9.18 16.62 6.03
N ASN A 227 -8.16 16.83 5.20
CA ASN A 227 -8.34 17.44 3.88
C ASN A 227 -8.20 16.47 2.70
N GLY A 228 -7.71 15.25 2.94
CA GLY A 228 -7.18 14.45 1.85
C GLY A 228 -5.92 15.08 1.26
N THR A 229 -5.49 14.58 0.13
CA THR A 229 -4.31 15.08 -0.58
C THR A 229 -4.37 14.72 -2.06
N LEU A 230 -3.63 15.44 -2.90
CA LEU A 230 -3.29 15.04 -4.27
C LEU A 230 -1.82 14.57 -4.37
N ASN A 231 -1.07 14.58 -3.25
CA ASN A 231 0.31 14.13 -3.20
C ASN A 231 0.63 13.59 -1.80
N THR A 232 0.55 12.27 -1.64
CA THR A 232 0.78 11.60 -0.35
C THR A 232 2.22 11.74 0.14
N ASP A 233 3.22 11.91 -0.74
CA ASP A 233 4.61 12.14 -0.35
C ASP A 233 4.80 13.50 0.34
N ARG A 234 4.05 14.53 -0.08
CA ARG A 234 4.01 15.83 0.65
C ARG A 234 3.46 15.66 2.06
N TYR A 235 2.34 14.95 2.17
CA TYR A 235 1.70 14.67 3.45
C TYR A 235 2.65 13.91 4.41
N ARG A 236 3.29 12.86 3.93
CA ARG A 236 4.28 12.07 4.71
C ARG A 236 5.53 12.86 5.08
N SER A 237 5.86 13.87 4.29
CA SER A 237 6.98 14.77 4.55
C SER A 237 6.61 16.00 5.37
N PHE A 238 5.40 16.03 5.97
CA PHE A 238 4.86 17.13 6.79
C PHE A 238 4.60 18.44 6.02
N PHE A 239 4.43 18.37 4.71
CA PHE A 239 4.06 19.49 3.82
C PHE A 239 2.73 19.23 3.10
N PRO A 240 1.61 19.01 3.81
CA PRO A 240 0.35 18.64 3.16
C PRO A 240 -0.09 19.69 2.14
N ASP A 241 -0.82 19.23 1.13
CA ASP A 241 -1.46 20.12 0.17
C ASP A 241 -2.45 21.04 0.88
N THR A 242 -2.48 22.29 0.44
CA THR A 242 -3.54 23.22 0.85
C THR A 242 -4.76 23.12 -0.07
N ILE A 243 -5.95 23.48 0.42
CA ILE A 243 -7.17 23.48 -0.40
C ILE A 243 -7.02 24.32 -1.70
N PRO A 244 -6.41 25.54 -1.67
CA PRO A 244 -6.18 26.30 -2.90
C PRO A 244 -5.24 25.58 -3.91
N GLU A 245 -4.21 24.88 -3.45
CA GLU A 245 -3.33 24.08 -4.32
C GLU A 245 -4.06 22.90 -4.93
N MET A 246 -4.85 22.18 -4.13
CA MET A 246 -5.66 21.06 -4.63
C MET A 246 -6.68 21.52 -5.66
N ILE A 247 -7.35 22.64 -5.46
CA ILE A 247 -8.30 23.21 -6.44
C ILE A 247 -7.64 23.46 -7.80
N LYS A 248 -6.40 23.96 -7.83
CA LYS A 248 -5.66 24.21 -9.09
C LYS A 248 -5.38 22.94 -9.89
N ASN A 249 -5.24 21.79 -9.21
CA ASN A 249 -4.83 20.53 -9.79
C ASN A 249 -5.93 19.46 -9.73
N LEU A 250 -7.16 19.86 -9.43
CA LEU A 250 -8.25 18.94 -9.12
C LEU A 250 -8.68 18.07 -10.31
N ASP A 251 -8.48 18.55 -11.52
CA ASP A 251 -8.72 17.82 -12.78
C ASP A 251 -7.74 16.67 -13.01
N GLN A 252 -6.59 16.68 -12.32
CA GLN A 252 -5.58 15.61 -12.37
C GLN A 252 -5.88 14.47 -11.40
N ALA A 253 -6.81 14.67 -10.44
CA ALA A 253 -7.10 13.71 -9.39
C ALA A 253 -7.47 12.33 -9.96
N GLY A 254 -6.74 11.29 -9.52
CA GLY A 254 -6.88 9.92 -9.97
C GLY A 254 -6.09 9.56 -11.23
N GLY A 255 -5.51 10.56 -11.90
CA GLY A 255 -4.64 10.38 -13.05
C GLY A 255 -3.16 10.19 -12.66
N PRO A 256 -2.29 9.95 -13.66
CA PRO A 256 -0.87 9.65 -13.42
C PRO A 256 -0.07 10.79 -12.79
N SER A 257 -0.55 12.03 -12.88
CA SER A 257 0.10 13.21 -12.30
C SER A 257 -0.45 13.59 -10.92
N SER A 258 -1.15 12.68 -10.25
CA SER A 258 -1.63 12.83 -8.88
C SER A 258 -1.31 11.59 -8.06
N ASP A 259 -1.22 11.74 -6.76
CA ASP A 259 -1.04 10.65 -5.79
C ASP A 259 -2.05 10.87 -4.64
N PRO A 260 -3.36 10.62 -4.91
CA PRO A 260 -4.42 11.12 -4.06
C PRO A 260 -4.83 10.17 -2.94
N HIS A 261 -5.32 10.80 -1.86
CA HIS A 261 -6.08 10.12 -0.80
C HIS A 261 -7.27 10.97 -0.38
N TYR A 262 -8.40 10.36 -0.07
CA TYR A 262 -9.61 11.05 0.39
C TYR A 262 -9.50 11.49 1.86
N PRO A 263 -10.27 12.53 2.30
CA PRO A 263 -10.30 12.96 3.70
C PRO A 263 -11.03 11.96 4.61
N MET A 264 -10.66 11.96 5.90
CA MET A 264 -11.17 11.03 6.91
C MET A 264 -12.70 11.05 7.09
N GLY A 265 -13.39 12.12 6.70
CA GLY A 265 -14.86 12.16 6.69
C GLY A 265 -15.46 11.10 5.75
N TRP A 266 -14.82 10.85 4.62
CA TRP A 266 -15.23 9.78 3.71
C TRP A 266 -14.84 8.39 4.22
N ALA A 267 -13.75 8.25 5.00
CA ALA A 267 -13.47 6.99 5.69
C ALA A 267 -14.59 6.61 6.66
N MET A 268 -15.09 7.59 7.44
CA MET A 268 -16.24 7.38 8.32
C MET A 268 -17.50 6.96 7.54
N ALA A 269 -17.79 7.64 6.42
CA ALA A 269 -18.96 7.30 5.61
C ALA A 269 -18.82 5.92 4.94
N GLY A 270 -17.62 5.57 4.48
CA GLY A 270 -17.31 4.26 3.89
C GLY A 270 -17.42 3.10 4.86
N ASN A 271 -17.17 3.33 6.14
CA ASN A 271 -17.31 2.32 7.21
C ASN A 271 -18.73 2.25 7.82
N SER A 272 -19.69 3.01 7.29
CA SER A 272 -21.03 3.00 7.86
C SER A 272 -21.60 1.59 8.01
N PRO A 273 -22.20 1.28 9.18
CA PRO A 273 -22.43 2.15 10.33
C PRO A 273 -21.40 2.03 11.46
N LEU A 274 -20.28 1.36 11.23
CA LEU A 274 -19.34 0.94 12.27
C LEU A 274 -18.51 2.11 12.82
N LYS A 275 -18.16 2.04 14.11
CA LYS A 275 -17.30 3.03 14.77
C LYS A 275 -15.85 2.90 14.31
N ARG A 276 -15.19 4.03 14.11
CA ARG A 276 -13.78 4.16 13.77
C ARG A 276 -13.42 3.56 12.40
N TRP A 277 -12.18 3.14 12.17
CA TRP A 277 -11.59 2.88 10.86
C TRP A 277 -10.28 2.09 10.96
N LYS A 278 -9.57 1.91 9.84
CA LYS A 278 -8.25 1.29 9.77
C LYS A 278 -7.33 1.79 10.90
N GLN A 279 -6.53 0.91 11.48
CA GLN A 279 -5.63 1.10 12.63
C GLN A 279 -6.33 1.16 14.00
N ASP A 280 -7.64 1.02 14.08
CA ASP A 280 -8.38 0.89 15.32
C ASP A 280 -8.88 -0.55 15.53
N THR A 281 -9.11 -0.93 16.78
CA THR A 281 -9.64 -2.24 17.15
C THR A 281 -11.15 -2.25 17.36
N HIS A 282 -11.82 -1.10 17.21
CA HIS A 282 -13.28 -1.02 17.12
C HIS A 282 -13.78 -1.65 15.81
N ALA A 283 -15.07 -1.95 15.74
CA ALA A 283 -15.68 -2.64 14.62
C ALA A 283 -15.36 -2.04 13.24
N GLY A 284 -15.26 -0.71 13.12
CA GLY A 284 -14.90 -0.07 11.86
C GLY A 284 -13.44 -0.28 11.39
N GLY A 285 -12.59 -0.87 12.24
CA GLY A 285 -11.23 -1.22 11.87
C GLY A 285 -11.02 -2.71 11.60
N ASN A 286 -11.92 -3.57 12.06
CA ASN A 286 -11.72 -5.02 12.05
C ASN A 286 -12.95 -5.86 11.65
N THR A 287 -14.08 -5.22 11.32
CA THR A 287 -15.28 -5.91 10.82
C THR A 287 -15.45 -5.56 9.35
N ASP A 288 -14.87 -6.38 8.49
CA ASP A 288 -14.71 -6.10 7.07
C ASP A 288 -15.60 -7.00 6.21
N PRO A 289 -15.99 -6.55 4.99
CA PRO A 289 -16.74 -7.38 4.06
C PRO A 289 -15.98 -8.65 3.69
N PHE A 290 -16.65 -9.79 3.80
CA PHE A 290 -16.14 -11.09 3.37
C PHE A 290 -17.20 -11.83 2.56
N ILE A 291 -16.87 -12.17 1.32
CA ILE A 291 -17.77 -12.86 0.39
C ILE A 291 -17.15 -14.20 0.03
N VAL A 292 -17.96 -15.26 0.10
CA VAL A 292 -17.56 -16.61 -0.33
C VAL A 292 -18.52 -17.09 -1.43
N SER A 293 -17.95 -17.56 -2.54
CA SER A 293 -18.69 -18.13 -3.66
C SER A 293 -18.12 -19.49 -4.03
N TRP A 294 -18.93 -20.54 -3.95
CA TRP A 294 -18.62 -21.89 -4.44
C TRP A 294 -19.91 -22.60 -4.86
N PRO A 295 -20.38 -22.41 -6.10
CA PRO A 295 -21.70 -22.90 -6.52
C PRO A 295 -21.90 -24.40 -6.35
N ALA A 296 -20.85 -25.22 -6.48
CA ALA A 296 -20.92 -26.65 -6.24
C ALA A 296 -21.29 -27.02 -4.78
N LYS A 297 -20.96 -26.19 -3.80
CA LYS A 297 -21.14 -26.46 -2.36
C LYS A 297 -22.15 -25.54 -1.68
N ILE A 298 -22.19 -24.25 -2.00
CA ILE A 298 -23.10 -23.27 -1.41
C ILE A 298 -24.33 -23.14 -2.31
N LYS A 299 -25.49 -23.62 -1.84
CA LYS A 299 -26.72 -23.70 -2.65
C LYS A 299 -27.68 -22.52 -2.43
N ASP A 300 -27.49 -21.75 -1.39
CA ASP A 300 -28.28 -20.60 -0.99
C ASP A 300 -27.54 -19.28 -1.27
N GLY A 301 -27.04 -19.13 -2.49
CA GLY A 301 -26.31 -17.95 -2.94
C GLY A 301 -27.04 -16.63 -2.62
N GLY A 302 -26.29 -15.59 -2.22
CA GLY A 302 -26.85 -14.30 -1.79
C GLY A 302 -27.33 -14.24 -0.35
N SER A 303 -27.27 -15.36 0.41
CA SER A 303 -27.63 -15.35 1.82
C SER A 303 -26.52 -14.83 2.72
N ILE A 304 -26.90 -14.20 3.83
CA ILE A 304 -25.98 -13.61 4.81
C ILE A 304 -25.61 -14.66 5.86
N ARG A 305 -24.37 -14.62 6.33
CA ARG A 305 -23.83 -15.42 7.43
C ARG A 305 -23.48 -14.48 8.58
N ASN A 306 -24.01 -14.75 9.77
CA ASN A 306 -23.82 -13.93 10.97
C ASN A 306 -22.90 -14.60 12.00
N GLN A 307 -22.30 -15.74 11.66
CA GLN A 307 -21.33 -16.39 12.55
C GLN A 307 -20.09 -15.55 12.65
N TYR A 308 -19.61 -15.39 13.88
CA TYR A 308 -18.34 -14.68 14.12
C TYR A 308 -17.17 -15.49 13.59
N HIS A 309 -16.35 -14.88 12.72
CA HIS A 309 -15.14 -15.43 12.16
C HIS A 309 -14.04 -14.37 12.03
N HIS A 310 -12.82 -14.82 11.83
CA HIS A 310 -11.64 -13.96 11.65
C HIS A 310 -10.79 -14.50 10.49
N LEU A 311 -9.93 -13.68 9.88
CA LEU A 311 -9.08 -14.09 8.75
C LEU A 311 -8.17 -15.29 9.08
N VAL A 312 -7.79 -15.51 10.35
CA VAL A 312 -7.04 -16.70 10.75
C VAL A 312 -7.82 -18.01 10.51
N ASP A 313 -9.15 -17.91 10.30
CA ASP A 313 -10.05 -19.04 10.05
C ASP A 313 -10.04 -19.49 8.58
N VAL A 314 -9.51 -18.68 7.67
CA VAL A 314 -9.44 -18.98 6.22
C VAL A 314 -8.55 -20.21 5.96
N VAL A 315 -7.37 -20.29 6.57
CA VAL A 315 -6.45 -21.41 6.35
C VAL A 315 -7.04 -22.75 6.79
N PRO A 316 -7.53 -22.93 8.03
CA PRO A 316 -8.18 -24.19 8.42
C PRO A 316 -9.42 -24.51 7.57
N THR A 317 -10.15 -23.51 7.08
CA THR A 317 -11.27 -23.71 6.15
C THR A 317 -10.81 -24.29 4.82
N ILE A 318 -9.78 -23.72 4.21
CA ILE A 318 -9.22 -24.26 2.96
C ILE A 318 -8.73 -25.69 3.15
N LEU A 319 -8.01 -25.98 4.22
CA LEU A 319 -7.49 -27.31 4.49
C LEU A 319 -8.62 -28.35 4.69
N GLU A 320 -9.67 -28.00 5.44
CA GLU A 320 -10.85 -28.88 5.60
C GLU A 320 -11.52 -29.14 4.25
N LEU A 321 -11.78 -28.10 3.46
CA LEU A 321 -12.49 -28.20 2.18
C LEU A 321 -11.71 -28.96 1.11
N THR A 322 -10.37 -28.92 1.19
CA THR A 322 -9.48 -29.68 0.28
C THR A 322 -9.14 -31.08 0.79
N GLY A 323 -9.50 -31.42 2.03
CA GLY A 323 -9.12 -32.67 2.67
C GLY A 323 -7.63 -32.81 3.00
N ILE A 324 -6.91 -31.69 3.03
CA ILE A 324 -5.47 -31.65 3.33
C ILE A 324 -5.29 -31.45 4.85
N PRO A 325 -4.60 -32.39 5.54
CA PRO A 325 -4.36 -32.22 6.97
C PRO A 325 -3.43 -31.03 7.26
N ALA A 326 -3.65 -30.35 8.39
CA ALA A 326 -2.74 -29.32 8.85
C ALA A 326 -1.34 -29.89 9.06
N PRO A 327 -0.29 -29.34 8.42
CA PRO A 327 1.04 -29.90 8.53
C PRO A 327 1.63 -29.65 9.93
N THR A 328 2.25 -30.66 10.52
CA THR A 328 3.05 -30.53 11.76
C THR A 328 4.48 -30.08 11.47
N SER A 329 4.95 -30.25 10.24
CA SER A 329 6.25 -29.82 9.76
C SER A 329 6.15 -29.42 8.29
N VAL A 330 6.88 -28.35 7.90
CA VAL A 330 7.03 -27.89 6.51
C VAL A 330 8.51 -27.66 6.25
N ASN A 331 9.06 -28.28 5.22
CA ASN A 331 10.49 -28.21 4.86
C ASN A 331 11.43 -28.47 6.06
N GLY A 332 11.07 -29.42 6.93
CA GLY A 332 11.86 -29.78 8.11
C GLY A 332 11.66 -28.85 9.32
N VAL A 333 10.84 -27.80 9.21
CA VAL A 333 10.56 -26.87 10.30
C VAL A 333 9.22 -27.21 10.94
N SER A 334 9.23 -27.44 12.26
CA SER A 334 8.00 -27.66 13.04
C SER A 334 7.07 -26.46 12.92
N GLN A 335 5.80 -26.73 12.69
CA GLN A 335 4.79 -25.69 12.55
C GLN A 335 4.05 -25.44 13.87
N MET A 336 3.74 -24.17 14.14
CA MET A 336 2.80 -23.84 15.21
C MET A 336 1.40 -24.38 14.86
N PRO A 337 0.60 -24.79 15.86
CA PRO A 337 -0.80 -25.14 15.64
C PRO A 337 -1.56 -23.98 14.96
N LEU A 338 -2.52 -24.32 14.10
CA LEU A 338 -3.42 -23.30 13.54
C LEU A 338 -4.32 -22.76 14.66
N HIS A 339 -4.43 -21.43 14.74
CA HIS A 339 -5.23 -20.75 15.77
C HIS A 339 -6.67 -20.49 15.30
N GLY A 340 -6.94 -20.68 14.00
CA GLY A 340 -8.25 -20.48 13.41
C GLY A 340 -9.17 -21.68 13.60
N VAL A 341 -10.46 -21.43 13.41
CA VAL A 341 -11.54 -22.42 13.39
C VAL A 341 -12.18 -22.40 12.01
N SER A 342 -12.27 -23.57 11.35
CA SER A 342 -12.89 -23.64 10.02
C SER A 342 -14.31 -23.09 10.01
N MET A 343 -14.63 -22.31 8.99
CA MET A 343 -15.97 -21.79 8.72
C MET A 343 -16.76 -22.64 7.71
N ALA A 344 -16.23 -23.78 7.28
CA ALA A 344 -16.87 -24.64 6.27
C ALA A 344 -18.29 -25.08 6.65
N TYR A 345 -18.58 -25.25 7.94
CA TYR A 345 -19.92 -25.60 8.45
C TYR A 345 -20.99 -24.57 8.06
N THR A 346 -20.61 -23.29 7.85
CA THR A 346 -21.55 -22.24 7.44
C THR A 346 -21.97 -22.36 5.97
N PHE A 347 -21.26 -23.15 5.16
CA PHE A 347 -21.56 -23.29 3.73
C PHE A 347 -22.83 -24.07 3.48
N SER A 348 -23.16 -25.02 4.37
CA SER A 348 -24.37 -25.83 4.29
C SER A 348 -25.48 -25.39 5.25
N ASP A 349 -25.16 -24.60 6.28
CA ASP A 349 -26.12 -24.15 7.29
C ASP A 349 -25.90 -22.67 7.65
N ALA A 350 -26.70 -21.80 7.05
CA ALA A 350 -26.67 -20.35 7.31
C ALA A 350 -27.01 -19.98 8.76
N LYS A 351 -27.67 -20.87 9.50
CA LYS A 351 -28.14 -20.62 10.87
C LYS A 351 -27.34 -21.37 11.93
N ALA A 352 -26.29 -22.08 11.52
CA ALA A 352 -25.42 -22.77 12.45
C ALA A 352 -24.87 -21.80 13.53
N LYS A 353 -24.69 -22.29 14.74
CA LYS A 353 -24.04 -21.50 15.80
C LYS A 353 -22.57 -21.30 15.50
N THR A 354 -22.04 -20.15 15.89
CA THR A 354 -20.61 -19.84 15.81
C THR A 354 -19.79 -20.89 16.56
N ASN A 355 -18.82 -21.49 15.86
CA ASN A 355 -17.89 -22.46 16.47
C ASN A 355 -16.70 -21.78 17.14
N LYS A 356 -16.35 -20.57 16.73
CA LYS A 356 -15.27 -19.78 17.35
C LYS A 356 -15.68 -19.32 18.75
N LYS A 357 -14.72 -19.29 19.68
CA LYS A 357 -14.98 -18.98 21.09
C LYS A 357 -14.32 -17.70 21.54
N VAL A 358 -13.13 -17.41 21.03
CA VAL A 358 -12.33 -16.26 21.43
C VAL A 358 -11.59 -15.70 20.23
N GLN A 359 -11.48 -14.37 20.14
CA GLN A 359 -10.60 -13.68 19.23
C GLN A 359 -10.11 -12.40 19.86
N TYR A 360 -8.78 -12.26 20.00
CA TYR A 360 -8.14 -11.00 20.41
C TYR A 360 -7.74 -10.17 19.21
N TYR A 361 -7.58 -8.87 19.46
CA TYR A 361 -7.03 -7.90 18.52
C TYR A 361 -6.04 -6.99 19.25
N GLU A 362 -5.01 -6.57 18.53
CA GLU A 362 -4.07 -5.53 18.94
C GLU A 362 -3.63 -4.72 17.71
N MET A 363 -3.61 -3.40 17.85
CA MET A 363 -3.09 -2.51 16.82
C MET A 363 -2.57 -1.22 17.47
N LEU A 364 -1.24 -1.05 17.45
CA LEU A 364 -0.56 0.15 17.98
C LEU A 364 -0.98 0.48 19.43
N GLY A 365 -1.15 -0.56 20.24
CA GLY A 365 -1.58 -0.45 21.63
C GLY A 365 -3.09 -0.45 21.86
N SER A 366 -3.91 -0.16 20.85
CA SER A 366 -5.36 -0.37 20.92
C SER A 366 -5.66 -1.86 20.99
N ARG A 367 -6.61 -2.26 21.84
CA ARG A 367 -6.87 -3.66 22.17
C ARG A 367 -8.34 -3.99 22.09
N ALA A 368 -8.66 -5.20 21.63
CA ALA A 368 -10.02 -5.73 21.75
C ALA A 368 -10.00 -7.24 21.93
N ILE A 369 -11.07 -7.76 22.50
CA ILE A 369 -11.34 -9.19 22.61
C ILE A 369 -12.82 -9.45 22.43
N TRP A 370 -13.12 -10.42 21.57
CA TRP A 370 -14.45 -10.99 21.46
C TRP A 370 -14.48 -12.37 22.12
N SER A 371 -15.51 -12.64 22.90
CA SER A 371 -15.77 -13.99 23.45
C SER A 371 -17.25 -14.18 23.72
N ASP A 372 -17.81 -15.27 23.16
CA ASP A 372 -19.19 -15.73 23.39
C ASP A 372 -20.24 -14.59 23.32
N GLY A 373 -20.17 -13.78 22.25
CA GLY A 373 -21.15 -12.71 21.99
C GLY A 373 -20.89 -11.39 22.73
N TRP A 374 -19.72 -11.23 23.35
CA TRP A 374 -19.30 -10.00 24.02
C TRP A 374 -17.98 -9.48 23.44
N THR A 375 -17.89 -8.17 23.26
CA THR A 375 -16.66 -7.48 22.85
C THR A 375 -16.26 -6.46 23.89
N ALA A 376 -15.05 -6.59 24.43
CA ALA A 376 -14.38 -5.51 25.17
C ALA A 376 -13.36 -4.85 24.23
N VAL A 377 -13.34 -3.53 24.17
CA VAL A 377 -12.47 -2.78 23.26
C VAL A 377 -11.94 -1.50 23.91
N THR A 378 -10.71 -1.13 23.60
CA THR A 378 -10.14 0.16 24.00
C THR A 378 -9.32 0.77 22.88
N TRP A 379 -9.33 2.10 22.82
CA TRP A 379 -8.47 2.89 21.96
C TRP A 379 -7.31 3.44 22.78
N HIS A 380 -6.08 3.22 22.30
CA HIS A 380 -4.87 3.72 22.93
C HIS A 380 -4.42 5.05 22.32
N LYS A 381 -4.14 6.02 23.18
CA LYS A 381 -3.52 7.27 22.76
C LYS A 381 -2.00 7.10 22.79
N LYS A 382 -1.35 7.34 21.66
CA LYS A 382 0.12 7.26 21.55
C LYS A 382 0.81 8.03 22.67
N ASP A 383 1.87 7.44 23.23
CA ASP A 383 2.69 7.98 24.33
C ASP A 383 1.94 8.18 25.65
N SER A 384 0.75 7.58 25.86
CA SER A 384 0.05 7.55 27.15
C SER A 384 0.34 6.24 27.92
N SER A 385 -0.02 6.20 29.20
CA SER A 385 0.04 4.96 29.98
C SER A 385 -1.04 3.98 29.50
N TRP A 386 -0.72 2.69 29.48
CA TRP A 386 -1.67 1.62 29.19
C TRP A 386 -2.80 1.53 30.23
N ASP A 387 -2.55 2.02 31.46
CA ASP A 387 -3.53 2.05 32.56
C ASP A 387 -4.56 3.18 32.40
N ASP A 388 -4.26 4.18 31.57
CA ASP A 388 -5.17 5.30 31.29
C ASP A 388 -6.20 4.94 30.21
N ASP A 389 -6.07 3.77 29.57
CA ASP A 389 -6.96 3.37 28.49
C ASP A 389 -8.37 3.04 29.00
N ILE A 390 -9.35 3.71 28.40
CA ILE A 390 -10.77 3.52 28.71
C ILE A 390 -11.30 2.35 27.89
N TRP A 391 -11.78 1.32 28.58
CA TRP A 391 -12.41 0.17 27.95
C TRP A 391 -13.93 0.36 27.83
N GLU A 392 -14.45 0.01 26.67
CA GLU A 392 -15.87 -0.06 26.33
C GLU A 392 -16.28 -1.54 26.23
N LEU A 393 -17.56 -1.84 26.50
CA LEU A 393 -18.11 -3.21 26.47
C LEU A 393 -19.40 -3.27 25.63
N TYR A 394 -19.46 -4.24 24.73
CA TYR A 394 -20.57 -4.40 23.78
C TYR A 394 -21.02 -5.86 23.68
N THR A 395 -22.25 -6.08 23.22
CA THR A 395 -22.75 -7.39 22.82
C THR A 395 -22.88 -7.46 21.30
N ASP A 396 -22.93 -8.68 20.73
CA ASP A 396 -23.15 -8.88 19.29
C ASP A 396 -24.49 -8.30 18.80
N ASP A 397 -25.49 -8.15 19.69
CA ASP A 397 -26.77 -7.49 19.39
C ASP A 397 -26.61 -6.00 19.12
N ASP A 398 -25.57 -5.37 19.65
CA ASP A 398 -25.19 -3.99 19.34
C ASP A 398 -24.12 -3.97 18.23
N PHE A 399 -24.54 -4.33 17.02
CA PHE A 399 -23.68 -4.45 15.84
C PHE A 399 -22.80 -3.21 15.58
N THR A 400 -23.27 -2.03 16.00
CA THR A 400 -22.63 -0.74 15.71
C THR A 400 -21.78 -0.21 16.86
N GLN A 401 -21.73 -0.93 18.00
CA GLN A 401 -21.02 -0.51 19.21
C GLN A 401 -21.49 0.87 19.72
N SER A 402 -22.81 1.08 19.76
CA SER A 402 -23.43 2.37 20.10
C SER A 402 -23.78 2.49 21.58
N ASN A 403 -23.92 1.37 22.30
CA ASN A 403 -24.37 1.33 23.69
C ASN A 403 -23.32 0.67 24.58
N ASP A 404 -22.44 1.47 25.14
CA ASP A 404 -21.41 0.97 26.07
C ASP A 404 -22.00 0.43 27.35
N LEU A 405 -21.79 -0.85 27.61
CA LEU A 405 -22.25 -1.61 28.77
C LEU A 405 -21.22 -1.73 29.90
N SER A 406 -20.05 -1.12 29.76
CA SER A 406 -18.92 -1.26 30.72
C SER A 406 -19.32 -0.96 32.16
N LYS A 407 -20.14 0.09 32.37
CA LYS A 407 -20.64 0.48 33.68
C LYS A 407 -21.74 -0.42 34.22
N LYS A 408 -22.50 -1.09 33.35
CA LYS A 408 -23.58 -2.00 33.74
C LYS A 408 -23.07 -3.40 34.07
N HIS A 409 -21.99 -3.82 33.42
CA HIS A 409 -21.42 -5.15 33.56
C HIS A 409 -19.90 -5.12 33.83
N PRO A 410 -19.47 -4.47 34.93
CA PRO A 410 -18.03 -4.29 35.23
C PRO A 410 -17.31 -5.61 35.47
N GLU A 411 -17.99 -6.63 36.02
CA GLU A 411 -17.41 -7.97 36.18
C GLU A 411 -17.13 -8.66 34.84
N LYS A 412 -18.06 -8.53 33.89
CA LYS A 412 -17.87 -9.08 32.53
C LYS A 412 -16.71 -8.38 31.83
N LEU A 413 -16.61 -7.07 31.96
CA LEU A 413 -15.49 -6.31 31.43
C LEU A 413 -14.16 -6.80 32.01
N SER A 414 -14.06 -6.94 33.33
CA SER A 414 -12.85 -7.44 34.00
C SER A 414 -12.47 -8.85 33.56
N GLN A 415 -13.45 -9.74 33.38
CA GLN A 415 -13.23 -11.08 32.84
C GLN A 415 -12.61 -11.04 31.42
N LEU A 416 -13.13 -10.17 30.54
CA LEU A 416 -12.64 -10.04 29.17
C LEU A 416 -11.26 -9.38 29.12
N GLN A 417 -10.97 -8.41 29.96
CA GLN A 417 -9.63 -7.82 30.09
C GLN A 417 -8.60 -8.88 30.52
N THR A 418 -8.95 -9.72 31.50
CA THR A 418 -8.10 -10.84 31.94
C THR A 418 -7.90 -11.84 30.81
N LEU A 419 -8.97 -12.18 30.08
CA LEU A 419 -8.90 -13.07 28.94
C LEU A 419 -8.01 -12.49 27.81
N TRP A 420 -8.10 -11.19 27.55
CA TRP A 420 -7.22 -10.52 26.59
C TRP A 420 -5.75 -10.69 26.95
N MET A 421 -5.39 -10.49 28.23
CA MET A 421 -4.01 -10.69 28.70
C MET A 421 -3.55 -12.14 28.51
N THR A 422 -4.40 -13.11 28.82
CA THR A 422 -4.11 -14.54 28.62
C THR A 422 -3.84 -14.86 27.14
N GLU A 423 -4.66 -14.35 26.24
CA GLU A 423 -4.45 -14.56 24.80
C GLU A 423 -3.21 -13.79 24.31
N ALA A 424 -2.94 -12.58 24.82
CA ALA A 424 -1.77 -11.79 24.48
C ALA A 424 -0.45 -12.48 24.88
N GLU A 425 -0.39 -13.09 26.06
CA GLU A 425 0.75 -13.90 26.50
C GLU A 425 0.92 -15.13 25.62
N LYS A 426 -0.16 -15.87 25.38
CA LYS A 426 -0.18 -17.10 24.58
C LYS A 426 0.32 -16.88 23.15
N TYR A 427 0.03 -15.74 22.54
CA TYR A 427 0.33 -15.44 21.16
C TYR A 427 1.49 -14.45 20.97
N ASN A 428 2.29 -14.21 22.01
CA ASN A 428 3.47 -13.32 21.97
C ASN A 428 3.14 -11.88 21.49
N VAL A 429 2.02 -11.33 21.95
CA VAL A 429 1.61 -9.95 21.63
C VAL A 429 2.39 -8.96 22.49
N LEU A 430 2.77 -9.38 23.70
CA LEU A 430 3.52 -8.54 24.66
C LEU A 430 5.03 -8.54 24.36
N PRO A 431 5.75 -7.43 24.66
CA PRO A 431 5.23 -6.15 25.17
C PRO A 431 4.47 -5.36 24.10
N LEU A 432 3.51 -4.54 24.52
CA LEU A 432 2.81 -3.61 23.62
C LEU A 432 3.77 -2.55 23.07
N ASP A 433 3.50 -2.09 21.85
CA ASP A 433 4.33 -1.10 21.17
C ASP A 433 3.46 -0.14 20.33
N ASP A 434 3.30 1.09 20.83
CA ASP A 434 2.53 2.15 20.18
C ASP A 434 3.34 3.01 19.19
N ARG A 435 4.63 2.70 19.02
CA ARG A 435 5.48 3.39 18.04
C ARG A 435 4.96 3.14 16.63
N ARG A 436 5.05 4.15 15.78
CA ARG A 436 4.65 4.10 14.36
C ARG A 436 5.88 4.11 13.45
N PHE A 437 6.20 5.26 12.88
CA PHE A 437 7.37 5.43 12.00
C PHE A 437 8.69 5.27 12.76
N GLU A 438 8.71 5.48 14.05
CA GLU A 438 9.88 5.31 14.91
C GLU A 438 10.41 3.88 14.87
N ARG A 439 9.54 2.89 14.60
CA ARG A 439 9.96 1.49 14.39
C ARG A 439 10.90 1.34 13.19
N ALA A 440 10.70 2.14 12.14
CA ALA A 440 11.55 2.07 10.94
C ALA A 440 12.95 2.65 11.20
N ALA A 441 13.08 3.59 12.13
CA ALA A 441 14.34 4.22 12.52
C ALA A 441 15.05 3.51 13.69
N ASP A 442 14.50 2.43 14.23
CA ASP A 442 15.08 1.68 15.34
C ASP A 442 16.46 1.10 14.96
N PRO A 443 17.56 1.51 15.63
CA PRO A 443 18.90 1.10 15.29
C PRO A 443 19.17 -0.40 15.53
N THR A 444 18.30 -1.09 16.27
CA THR A 444 18.41 -2.54 16.51
C THR A 444 17.86 -3.37 15.35
N ARG A 445 17.13 -2.73 14.41
CA ARG A 445 16.60 -3.42 13.26
C ARG A 445 17.69 -3.80 12.26
N PRO A 446 17.60 -4.97 11.63
CA PRO A 446 18.47 -5.32 10.52
C PRO A 446 18.36 -4.28 9.39
N VAL A 447 19.48 -3.94 8.77
CA VAL A 447 19.53 -3.04 7.60
C VAL A 447 19.61 -3.83 6.30
N ALA A 448 18.98 -3.34 5.24
CA ALA A 448 18.98 -3.99 3.92
C ALA A 448 20.40 -4.05 3.30
N ALA A 449 21.21 -3.04 3.57
CA ALA A 449 22.59 -2.96 3.10
C ALA A 449 23.48 -2.39 4.20
N LEU A 450 24.68 -2.92 4.31
CA LEU A 450 25.66 -2.36 5.23
C LEU A 450 26.05 -0.95 4.77
N PRO A 451 26.07 0.03 5.70
CA PRO A 451 26.49 1.39 5.37
C PRO A 451 27.91 1.40 4.79
N LYS A 452 28.08 2.11 3.67
CA LYS A 452 29.39 2.34 3.03
C LYS A 452 29.58 3.84 2.87
N LYS A 453 30.83 4.26 2.74
CA LYS A 453 31.13 5.64 2.34
C LYS A 453 31.07 5.80 0.82
N LEU A 454 31.48 4.78 0.08
CA LEU A 454 31.48 4.78 -1.38
C LEU A 454 30.66 3.61 -1.92
N TYR A 455 29.74 3.93 -2.80
CA TYR A 455 28.89 3.00 -3.53
C TYR A 455 29.19 3.11 -5.03
N ALA A 456 29.33 2.00 -5.72
CA ALA A 456 29.49 1.96 -7.17
C ALA A 456 28.29 1.25 -7.80
N PHE A 457 27.72 1.84 -8.85
CA PHE A 457 26.59 1.34 -9.60
C PHE A 457 26.94 1.25 -11.09
N TYR A 458 26.32 0.31 -11.76
CA TYR A 458 26.60 0.01 -13.16
C TYR A 458 25.33 0.11 -13.99
N PRO A 459 25.39 0.50 -15.29
CA PRO A 459 24.25 0.52 -16.15
C PRO A 459 23.73 -0.90 -16.44
N GLY A 460 22.44 -0.99 -16.83
CA GLY A 460 21.79 -2.26 -17.17
C GLY A 460 21.40 -3.13 -15.97
N THR A 461 21.55 -2.63 -14.76
CA THR A 461 21.08 -3.29 -13.54
C THR A 461 19.60 -3.00 -13.26
N SER A 462 19.01 -3.85 -12.43
CA SER A 462 17.66 -3.62 -11.91
C SER A 462 17.59 -2.32 -11.08
N ILE A 463 16.38 -1.77 -10.99
CA ILE A 463 16.11 -0.68 -10.06
C ILE A 463 16.49 -1.05 -8.63
N LEU A 464 17.16 -0.15 -7.93
CA LEU A 464 17.45 -0.32 -6.51
C LEU A 464 16.36 0.37 -5.70
N HIS A 465 15.62 -0.43 -4.93
CA HIS A 465 14.53 0.09 -4.07
C HIS A 465 15.03 1.24 -3.17
N PRO A 466 14.24 2.31 -2.93
CA PRO A 466 14.67 3.48 -2.16
C PRO A 466 15.28 3.13 -0.79
N LEU A 467 14.74 2.13 -0.11
CA LEU A 467 15.22 1.68 1.20
C LEU A 467 16.55 0.90 1.16
N ALA A 468 16.93 0.38 -0.02
CA ALA A 468 18.22 -0.28 -0.26
C ALA A 468 19.26 0.66 -0.89
N ALA A 469 18.85 1.84 -1.34
CA ALA A 469 19.72 2.87 -1.91
C ALA A 469 20.53 3.60 -0.81
N PRO A 470 21.65 4.24 -1.16
CA PRO A 470 22.41 5.06 -0.23
C PRO A 470 21.52 6.13 0.42
N GLN A 471 21.54 6.19 1.74
CA GLN A 471 20.76 7.17 2.50
C GLN A 471 21.48 8.52 2.52
N MET A 472 21.18 9.37 1.52
CA MET A 472 21.85 10.65 1.26
C MET A 472 21.21 11.83 1.98
N ILE A 473 19.99 11.68 2.50
CA ILE A 473 19.22 12.79 3.09
C ILE A 473 20.01 13.45 4.21
N GLY A 474 20.19 14.76 4.09
CA GLY A 474 20.89 15.58 5.07
C GLY A 474 22.38 15.33 5.21
N LYS A 475 22.97 14.52 4.37
CA LYS A 475 24.40 14.22 4.35
C LYS A 475 25.09 14.90 3.21
N GLU A 476 26.31 15.40 3.46
CA GLU A 476 27.19 15.82 2.40
C GLU A 476 27.53 14.62 1.51
N HIS A 477 27.37 14.77 0.20
CA HIS A 477 27.64 13.68 -0.74
C HIS A 477 28.06 14.15 -2.12
N THR A 478 28.70 13.26 -2.85
CA THR A 478 29.08 13.44 -4.25
C THR A 478 28.45 12.33 -5.09
N ILE A 479 27.85 12.67 -6.22
CA ILE A 479 27.41 11.74 -7.25
C ILE A 479 28.30 11.96 -8.48
N SER A 480 29.03 10.92 -8.92
CA SER A 480 29.99 10.99 -10.04
C SER A 480 29.63 9.95 -11.09
N ALA A 481 29.40 10.39 -12.32
CA ALA A 481 29.18 9.52 -13.47
C ALA A 481 30.41 9.54 -14.39
N TYR A 482 30.99 8.36 -14.61
CA TYR A 482 32.10 8.15 -15.54
C TYR A 482 31.53 7.73 -16.88
N VAL A 483 31.67 8.60 -17.89
CA VAL A 483 30.97 8.43 -19.17
C VAL A 483 31.91 8.59 -20.36
N GLU A 484 31.51 8.02 -21.50
CA GLU A 484 32.10 8.25 -22.79
C GLU A 484 31.01 8.81 -23.74
N ILE A 485 31.22 10.05 -24.17
CA ILE A 485 30.30 10.79 -25.03
C ILE A 485 30.76 10.64 -26.47
N PRO A 486 29.91 10.17 -27.40
CA PRO A 486 30.23 10.03 -28.81
C PRO A 486 30.37 11.41 -29.49
N GLU A 487 30.99 11.48 -30.68
CA GLU A 487 31.19 12.72 -31.45
C GLU A 487 29.89 13.49 -31.73
N GLY A 488 28.77 12.79 -31.90
CA GLY A 488 27.45 13.39 -32.06
C GLY A 488 26.88 14.07 -30.80
N GLY A 489 27.52 13.89 -29.65
CA GLY A 489 26.99 14.23 -28.32
C GLY A 489 26.16 13.08 -27.75
N ALA A 490 25.70 13.25 -26.50
CA ALA A 490 24.83 12.29 -25.84
C ALA A 490 23.68 13.00 -25.10
N GLU A 491 22.57 12.29 -24.93
CA GLU A 491 21.42 12.71 -24.15
C GLU A 491 20.95 11.54 -23.26
N GLY A 492 20.22 11.84 -22.20
CA GLY A 492 19.62 10.86 -21.30
C GLY A 492 20.15 10.95 -19.88
N VAL A 493 19.53 10.16 -19.01
CA VAL A 493 19.82 10.12 -17.58
C VAL A 493 21.07 9.31 -17.30
N LEU A 494 22.01 9.90 -16.54
CA LEU A 494 23.20 9.24 -16.01
C LEU A 494 22.87 8.46 -14.75
N ALA A 495 22.16 9.11 -13.82
CA ALA A 495 21.59 8.50 -12.62
C ALA A 495 20.40 9.34 -12.12
N CYS A 496 19.41 8.66 -11.55
CA CYS A 496 18.28 9.32 -10.89
C CYS A 496 17.73 8.46 -9.75
N SER A 497 16.98 9.10 -8.86
CA SER A 497 16.19 8.43 -7.84
C SER A 497 14.90 9.22 -7.60
N GLY A 498 13.76 8.52 -7.53
CA GLY A 498 12.46 9.14 -7.39
C GLY A 498 11.69 9.26 -8.71
N GLY A 499 10.74 10.18 -8.75
CA GLY A 499 9.84 10.40 -9.88
C GLY A 499 9.19 11.78 -9.84
N GLU A 500 7.99 11.89 -10.40
CA GLU A 500 7.26 13.17 -10.52
C GLU A 500 6.97 13.82 -9.16
N PHE A 501 6.77 13.02 -8.11
CA PHE A 501 6.42 13.53 -6.77
C PHE A 501 7.63 13.85 -5.89
N GLY A 502 8.84 13.67 -6.40
CA GLY A 502 10.06 14.03 -5.70
C GLY A 502 11.26 13.21 -6.14
N GLY A 503 12.47 13.74 -5.93
CA GLY A 503 13.70 13.05 -6.26
C GLY A 503 14.79 13.90 -6.83
N TRP A 504 15.75 13.26 -7.46
CA TRP A 504 16.85 13.94 -8.14
C TRP A 504 17.23 13.21 -9.43
N SER A 505 17.76 13.95 -10.38
CA SER A 505 18.24 13.41 -11.66
C SER A 505 19.48 14.15 -12.12
N LEU A 506 20.54 13.39 -12.44
CA LEU A 506 21.73 13.86 -13.15
C LEU A 506 21.62 13.36 -14.59
N PHE A 507 21.57 14.26 -15.57
CA PHE A 507 21.30 13.90 -16.95
C PHE A 507 21.99 14.82 -17.95
N MET A 508 22.10 14.35 -19.20
CA MET A 508 22.56 15.11 -20.35
C MET A 508 21.37 15.48 -21.23
N LYS A 509 21.28 16.75 -21.64
CA LYS A 509 20.30 17.24 -22.63
C LYS A 509 20.89 18.41 -23.40
N ASN A 510 20.67 18.48 -24.71
CA ASN A 510 21.24 19.51 -25.57
C ASN A 510 22.78 19.60 -25.44
N LYS A 511 23.44 18.46 -25.26
CA LYS A 511 24.90 18.31 -25.02
C LYS A 511 25.39 18.99 -23.73
N LYS A 512 24.51 19.40 -22.82
CA LYS A 512 24.84 20.03 -21.52
C LYS A 512 24.56 19.04 -20.39
N LEU A 513 25.33 19.18 -19.32
CA LEU A 513 25.07 18.48 -18.07
C LEU A 513 24.06 19.25 -17.23
N HIS A 514 23.05 18.54 -16.72
CA HIS A 514 22.01 19.06 -15.86
C HIS A 514 21.91 18.24 -14.58
N PHE A 515 21.63 18.91 -13.49
CA PHE A 515 21.15 18.27 -12.27
C PHE A 515 19.86 18.95 -11.82
N VAL A 516 18.84 18.14 -11.51
CA VAL A 516 17.56 18.59 -10.97
C VAL A 516 17.33 17.92 -9.63
N HIS A 517 16.94 18.72 -8.64
CA HIS A 517 16.35 18.25 -7.40
C HIS A 517 14.88 18.67 -7.36
N ASN A 518 14.00 17.68 -7.42
CA ASN A 518 12.54 17.85 -7.33
C ASN A 518 12.13 17.80 -5.86
N TYR A 519 11.79 18.94 -5.30
CA TYR A 519 11.32 19.08 -3.93
C TYR A 519 9.82 18.82 -3.86
N LEU A 520 9.42 17.55 -3.73
CA LEU A 520 8.04 17.08 -3.50
C LEU A 520 7.00 17.64 -4.51
N LYS A 521 7.40 17.84 -5.77
CA LYS A 521 6.54 18.50 -6.79
C LYS A 521 6.08 19.92 -6.38
N ILE A 522 6.69 20.49 -5.34
CA ILE A 522 6.49 21.89 -4.94
C ILE A 522 7.36 22.79 -5.80
N GLN A 523 8.62 22.40 -6.00
CA GLN A 523 9.61 23.17 -6.74
C GLN A 523 10.71 22.27 -7.30
N GLU A 524 11.11 22.50 -8.54
CA GLU A 524 12.35 21.96 -9.09
C GLU A 524 13.49 22.96 -8.93
N PHE A 525 14.62 22.49 -8.42
CA PHE A 525 15.87 23.22 -8.32
C PHE A 525 16.82 22.67 -9.38
N THR A 526 17.13 23.49 -10.40
CA THR A 526 17.92 23.07 -11.57
C THR A 526 19.23 23.82 -11.63
N VAL A 527 20.32 23.10 -11.88
CA VAL A 527 21.63 23.66 -12.23
C VAL A 527 22.16 22.98 -13.48
N SER A 528 22.75 23.75 -14.39
CA SER A 528 23.21 23.27 -15.70
C SER A 528 24.60 23.79 -16.02
N SER A 529 25.39 23.01 -16.76
CA SER A 529 26.65 23.50 -17.30
C SER A 529 26.43 24.68 -18.27
N PRO A 530 27.23 25.74 -18.22
CA PRO A 530 27.11 26.86 -19.18
C PRO A 530 27.44 26.40 -20.59
N ASP A 531 28.46 25.56 -20.72
CA ASP A 531 28.98 25.07 -22.00
C ASP A 531 28.49 23.65 -22.31
N GLN A 532 28.54 23.28 -23.57
CA GLN A 532 28.34 21.92 -24.03
C GLN A 532 29.52 21.03 -23.60
N ILE A 533 29.22 19.78 -23.28
CA ILE A 533 30.24 18.78 -22.95
C ILE A 533 30.72 18.17 -24.28
N PRO A 534 32.02 18.23 -24.58
CA PRO A 534 32.57 17.69 -25.82
C PRO A 534 32.49 16.15 -25.89
N ALA A 535 32.78 15.58 -27.03
CA ALA A 535 32.98 14.13 -27.18
C ALA A 535 34.24 13.69 -26.42
N GLY A 536 34.22 12.47 -25.90
CA GLY A 536 35.31 11.88 -25.14
C GLY A 536 34.91 11.29 -23.80
N LYS A 537 35.90 10.93 -23.00
CA LYS A 537 35.71 10.41 -21.64
C LYS A 537 35.65 11.55 -20.63
N HIS A 538 34.64 11.53 -19.81
CA HIS A 538 34.40 12.56 -18.82
C HIS A 538 34.00 11.99 -17.47
N ASN A 539 34.36 12.72 -16.39
CA ASN A 539 33.78 12.57 -15.06
C ASN A 539 32.80 13.74 -14.83
N LEU A 540 31.50 13.41 -14.84
CA LEU A 540 30.41 14.36 -14.65
C LEU A 540 29.83 14.18 -13.25
N SER A 541 29.91 15.23 -12.40
CA SER A 541 29.53 15.04 -11.01
C SER A 541 28.84 16.23 -10.38
N ILE A 542 28.11 15.95 -9.29
CA ILE A 542 27.59 16.95 -8.36
C ILE A 542 28.17 16.75 -6.98
N HIS A 543 28.31 17.83 -6.25
CA HIS A 543 28.59 17.82 -4.84
C HIS A 543 27.51 18.60 -4.09
N PHE A 544 26.82 17.93 -3.15
CA PHE A 544 25.84 18.53 -2.27
C PHE A 544 26.46 18.78 -0.89
N THR A 545 26.29 20.00 -0.38
CA THR A 545 26.68 20.39 0.98
C THR A 545 25.47 20.88 1.75
N PRO A 546 25.05 20.23 2.83
CA PRO A 546 24.00 20.74 3.69
C PRO A 546 24.45 22.02 4.39
N THR A 547 23.59 23.06 4.38
CA THR A 547 23.90 24.36 5.00
C THR A 547 23.10 24.60 6.27
N ALA A 548 21.84 24.11 6.34
CA ALA A 548 21.03 24.20 7.54
C ALA A 548 19.96 23.10 7.57
N LYS A 549 19.57 22.72 8.80
CA LYS A 549 18.41 21.88 9.08
C LYS A 549 17.35 22.75 9.74
N ASN A 550 16.19 22.85 9.10
CA ASN A 550 15.04 23.59 9.65
C ASN A 550 14.08 22.60 10.30
N SER A 551 13.70 22.85 11.53
CA SER A 551 12.86 21.96 12.33
C SER A 551 11.36 22.22 12.22
N LYS A 552 10.96 23.30 11.55
CA LYS A 552 9.54 23.61 11.28
C LYS A 552 9.41 24.62 10.12
N PRO A 553 8.94 24.20 8.95
CA PRO A 553 8.70 22.82 8.53
C PRO A 553 10.02 22.03 8.35
N ASP A 554 9.96 20.70 8.49
CA ASP A 554 11.14 19.81 8.46
C ASP A 554 11.74 19.71 7.05
N PHE A 555 12.65 20.59 6.72
CA PHE A 555 13.43 20.51 5.49
C PHE A 555 14.92 20.83 5.75
N ILE A 556 15.74 20.38 4.84
CA ILE A 556 17.17 20.63 4.83
C ILE A 556 17.45 21.64 3.71
N THR A 557 18.22 22.68 4.01
CA THR A 557 18.78 23.53 2.95
C THR A 557 20.19 23.09 2.63
N GLY A 558 20.59 23.24 1.38
CA GLY A 558 21.93 22.90 0.95
C GLY A 558 22.31 23.60 -0.34
N ASP A 559 23.58 23.46 -0.69
CA ASP A 559 24.18 24.00 -1.90
C ASP A 559 24.64 22.86 -2.81
N ILE A 560 24.48 23.02 -4.11
CA ILE A 560 24.97 22.09 -5.12
C ILE A 560 26.05 22.76 -5.97
N LYS A 561 27.13 22.04 -6.21
CA LYS A 561 28.14 22.37 -7.20
C LYS A 561 28.18 21.32 -8.28
N LEU A 562 28.20 21.75 -9.54
CA LEU A 562 28.27 20.89 -10.73
C LEU A 562 29.69 20.89 -11.27
N PHE A 563 30.24 19.70 -11.55
CA PHE A 563 31.61 19.53 -11.99
C PHE A 563 31.69 18.79 -13.31
N VAL A 564 32.64 19.20 -14.15
CA VAL A 564 33.08 18.47 -15.34
C VAL A 564 34.59 18.29 -15.22
N ASP A 565 35.03 17.05 -15.20
CA ASP A 565 36.46 16.66 -15.06
C ASP A 565 37.15 17.34 -13.88
N GLY A 566 36.47 17.39 -12.73
CA GLY A 566 36.96 18.00 -11.50
C GLY A 566 36.90 19.55 -11.45
N LYS A 567 36.53 20.21 -12.54
CA LYS A 567 36.35 21.66 -12.56
C LYS A 567 34.91 22.03 -12.21
N ASN A 568 34.71 22.88 -11.21
CA ASN A 568 33.39 23.44 -10.91
C ASN A 568 32.94 24.37 -12.07
N VAL A 569 31.82 24.01 -12.73
CA VAL A 569 31.28 24.72 -13.89
C VAL A 569 30.01 25.50 -13.58
N ALA A 570 29.29 25.13 -12.51
CA ALA A 570 28.08 25.84 -12.08
C ALA A 570 27.80 25.54 -10.60
N SER A 571 27.03 26.43 -9.96
CA SER A 571 26.60 26.25 -8.57
C SER A 571 25.17 26.76 -8.38
N LEU A 572 24.46 26.13 -7.43
CA LEU A 572 23.12 26.55 -7.00
C LEU A 572 23.08 26.49 -5.47
N THR A 573 22.63 27.58 -4.84
CA THR A 573 22.57 27.71 -3.39
C THR A 573 21.13 27.68 -2.88
N GLY A 574 20.96 27.24 -1.62
CA GLY A 574 19.69 27.32 -0.93
C GLY A 574 18.61 26.38 -1.44
N ILE A 575 18.98 25.23 -2.03
CA ILE A 575 18.00 24.21 -2.39
C ILE A 575 17.32 23.68 -1.13
N LYS A 576 16.07 23.30 -1.26
CA LYS A 576 15.31 22.64 -0.20
C LYS A 576 15.17 21.14 -0.50
N SER A 577 15.39 20.31 0.51
CA SER A 577 15.17 18.87 0.44
C SER A 577 14.29 18.44 1.60
N ALA A 578 13.36 17.55 1.36
CA ALA A 578 12.53 16.97 2.43
C ALA A 578 13.38 16.17 3.42
N PHE A 579 13.04 16.25 4.70
CA PHE A 579 13.75 15.52 5.75
C PHE A 579 13.47 14.01 5.68
N ASN A 580 12.24 13.65 5.37
CA ASN A 580 11.79 12.26 5.28
C ASN A 580 11.43 11.93 3.82
N TYR A 581 12.45 11.99 2.96
CA TYR A 581 12.29 11.65 1.56
C TYR A 581 12.21 10.13 1.41
N SER A 582 11.04 9.63 1.22
CA SER A 582 10.84 8.32 0.62
C SER A 582 9.72 8.47 -0.39
N ALA A 583 10.04 8.51 -1.65
CA ALA A 583 9.07 8.25 -2.68
C ALA A 583 8.56 6.81 -2.48
N MET A 584 7.61 6.61 -1.58
CA MET A 584 7.03 5.28 -1.33
C MET A 584 6.29 4.78 -2.58
N THR A 585 5.80 5.72 -3.38
CA THR A 585 5.17 5.48 -4.68
C THR A 585 6.11 5.72 -5.86
N GLY A 586 7.30 6.28 -5.61
CA GLY A 586 8.29 6.61 -6.63
C GLY A 586 9.29 5.50 -6.92
N PHE A 587 10.00 5.68 -8.02
CA PHE A 587 11.05 4.77 -8.44
C PHE A 587 12.31 4.94 -7.59
N GLY A 588 13.01 3.83 -7.33
CA GLY A 588 14.30 3.83 -6.67
C GLY A 588 15.43 4.39 -7.51
N LEU A 589 16.66 4.06 -7.11
CA LEU A 589 17.86 4.49 -7.83
C LEU A 589 18.00 3.71 -9.15
N LEU A 590 18.18 4.45 -10.24
CA LEU A 590 18.43 3.95 -11.58
C LEU A 590 19.71 4.56 -12.15
N VAL A 591 20.44 3.79 -12.95
CA VAL A 591 21.64 4.22 -13.67
C VAL A 591 21.45 4.06 -15.17
N GLY A 592 21.74 5.11 -15.92
CA GLY A 592 21.69 5.11 -17.39
C GLY A 592 20.29 5.32 -17.97
N ARG A 593 19.27 5.47 -17.17
CA ARG A 593 17.89 5.71 -17.64
C ARG A 593 16.98 6.22 -16.53
N ASN A 594 15.89 6.89 -16.92
CA ASN A 594 14.71 7.10 -16.09
C ASN A 594 13.50 6.45 -16.77
N ILE A 595 12.71 5.71 -16.01
CA ILE A 595 11.49 5.03 -16.43
C ILE A 595 10.36 5.36 -15.45
N GLY A 596 9.14 4.95 -15.77
CA GLY A 596 7.96 5.20 -14.93
C GLY A 596 7.48 6.64 -15.02
N THR A 597 7.77 7.47 -14.01
CA THR A 597 7.48 8.90 -14.03
C THR A 597 8.78 9.72 -14.06
N PRO A 598 8.82 10.86 -14.79
CA PRO A 598 10.02 11.69 -14.87
C PRO A 598 10.28 12.40 -13.53
N VAL A 599 11.55 12.47 -13.11
CA VAL A 599 11.93 13.28 -11.94
C VAL A 599 11.82 14.77 -12.25
N SER A 600 11.97 15.16 -13.51
CA SER A 600 11.96 16.56 -13.95
C SER A 600 11.04 16.79 -15.13
N GLN A 601 10.44 17.97 -15.21
CA GLN A 601 9.66 18.45 -16.35
C GLN A 601 10.52 18.68 -17.62
N GLU A 602 11.85 18.68 -17.48
CA GLU A 602 12.79 18.90 -18.57
C GLU A 602 12.83 17.76 -19.60
N TYR A 603 12.37 16.55 -19.24
CA TYR A 603 12.38 15.40 -20.14
C TYR A 603 11.15 14.51 -19.96
N LYS A 604 10.92 13.65 -20.95
CA LYS A 604 9.91 12.59 -20.87
C LYS A 604 10.58 11.23 -20.67
N VAL A 605 9.85 10.29 -20.10
CA VAL A 605 10.31 8.90 -19.92
C VAL A 605 9.73 7.98 -21.00
N PRO A 606 10.46 6.92 -21.38
CA PRO A 606 11.81 6.56 -20.95
C PRO A 606 12.87 7.53 -21.50
N PHE A 607 13.87 7.88 -20.67
CA PHE A 607 14.98 8.77 -21.08
C PHE A 607 16.31 8.09 -20.79
N ALA A 608 16.70 7.19 -21.70
CA ALA A 608 17.93 6.43 -21.62
C ALA A 608 19.13 7.23 -22.14
N PHE A 609 20.29 7.07 -21.48
CA PHE A 609 21.53 7.70 -21.93
C PHE A 609 22.05 7.07 -23.23
N THR A 610 22.33 7.91 -24.21
CA THR A 610 22.74 7.48 -25.55
C THR A 610 24.26 7.31 -25.73
N GLY A 611 25.05 7.73 -24.71
CA GLY A 611 26.48 7.48 -24.63
C GLY A 611 26.77 6.17 -23.85
N LYS A 612 28.03 5.98 -23.46
CA LYS A 612 28.44 4.85 -22.63
C LYS A 612 28.70 5.31 -21.19
N ILE A 613 28.12 4.60 -20.22
CA ILE A 613 28.42 4.78 -18.80
C ILE A 613 29.35 3.64 -18.38
N GLU A 614 30.49 3.96 -17.80
CA GLU A 614 31.37 2.97 -17.18
C GLU A 614 30.82 2.57 -15.81
N LYS A 615 30.57 3.57 -14.96
CA LYS A 615 29.99 3.42 -13.63
C LYS A 615 29.43 4.77 -13.13
N VAL A 616 28.60 4.70 -12.10
CA VAL A 616 28.24 5.86 -11.28
C VAL A 616 28.66 5.58 -9.84
N GLU A 617 29.30 6.55 -9.20
CA GLU A 617 29.70 6.47 -7.81
C GLU A 617 28.92 7.46 -6.96
N ILE A 618 28.50 7.03 -5.78
CA ILE A 618 27.92 7.90 -4.73
C ILE A 618 28.81 7.80 -3.51
N GLU A 619 29.42 8.91 -3.14
CA GLU A 619 30.26 9.04 -1.96
C GLU A 619 29.51 9.82 -0.87
N LEU A 620 29.41 9.25 0.33
CA LEU A 620 28.83 9.87 1.53
C LEU A 620 29.97 10.34 2.45
N LYS A 621 29.92 11.60 2.88
CA LYS A 621 30.90 12.17 3.80
C LYS A 621 30.39 12.24 5.24
#